data_6b262163ccffe6d5a96e64b4425a464f
#
_entry.id   6b262163ccffe6d5a96e64b4425a464f
#
_cell.length_a   1.000
_cell.length_b   1.000
_cell.length_c   1.000
_cell.angle_alpha   90.00
_cell.angle_beta   90.00
_cell.angle_gamma   90.00
#
_symmetry.space_group_name_H-M   'P 1'
#
loop_
_entity.id
_entity.type
_entity.pdbx_description
1 polymer ?
#
loop_
_entity_poly.entity_id
_entity_poly.type
_entity_poly.pdbx_seq_one_letter_code
_entity_poly.pdbx_strand_id
1 'polypeptide(L)'
;MNYKFKTKPYKHQLTALEKSWNKETYAYFMEMGTGKTKVLIDNMAMLYDKGKIDGALIIAPKGVVKTWYEQELPTHLPNHIENVSVLWQPNITKKQLEKLESLFEIETALHILVMNVEAFSTEKGVKFASKFLNSHKVLMAIDESTTIKTPTAKRTKNIIGLGKHARYRRIMTGSPVTKNPLDLYTQCEFLDPFLLDFHSYYAFRNRYAEMTTMNVRGRSIQVVKEFRHLGELSESLQPFSYRVLKEDCLDLPPKNFIKRHIILTADQRKIYDQMKKHALAMLNGKVTTTMTVLTQLMRLHQITCGHFTADDGSTQLIPNNRITELMDVLAETEGKAIIWANYQRDVNQIIEAIVKEYGPGSVVDYYGLTPQEDRQDNIRKFQNDNKCRFIVGTPQTGGYGITLTQANTVVYFSNGYDLEKRLQSEDRAHRIGQKKNVTYVDIICDDTIDEKIVKALRDKINIASEVLGEELKAWI
;
A
#
# COMPACT_ATOMS: atom_id res chain seq x y z
N MET A 1 25.91 15.40 -10.60
CA MET A 1 24.83 16.22 -11.20
C MET A 1 24.85 17.60 -10.56
N ASN A 2 25.00 18.67 -11.39
CA ASN A 2 25.00 20.05 -10.89
C ASN A 2 23.61 20.68 -11.12
N TYR A 3 22.69 20.47 -10.18
CA TYR A 3 21.34 21.03 -10.20
C TYR A 3 21.02 21.66 -8.83
N LYS A 4 20.33 22.82 -8.84
CA LYS A 4 19.97 23.56 -7.62
C LYS A 4 18.67 23.03 -7.04
N PHE A 5 18.78 22.03 -6.19
CA PHE A 5 17.65 21.46 -5.47
C PHE A 5 17.16 22.40 -4.35
N LYS A 6 15.85 22.43 -4.08
CA LYS A 6 15.30 23.18 -2.94
C LYS A 6 15.65 22.52 -1.61
N THR A 7 15.57 21.21 -1.54
CA THR A 7 15.98 20.40 -0.38
C THR A 7 17.14 19.50 -0.81
N LYS A 8 18.12 19.30 0.06
CA LYS A 8 19.31 18.48 -0.23
C LYS A 8 18.91 17.01 -0.45
N PRO A 9 19.20 16.42 -1.62
CA PRO A 9 18.91 15.01 -1.87
C PRO A 9 19.92 14.10 -1.17
N TYR A 10 19.48 12.92 -0.77
CA TYR A 10 20.36 11.85 -0.32
C TYR A 10 21.10 11.21 -1.52
N LYS A 11 22.19 10.48 -1.24
CA LYS A 11 23.01 9.84 -2.30
C LYS A 11 22.18 8.92 -3.21
N HIS A 12 21.34 8.07 -2.65
CA HIS A 12 20.48 7.18 -3.43
C HIS A 12 19.45 7.93 -4.30
N GLN A 13 18.96 9.09 -3.84
CA GLN A 13 18.06 9.95 -4.62
C GLN A 13 18.79 10.60 -5.79
N LEU A 14 20.03 11.04 -5.60
CA LEU A 14 20.88 11.52 -6.69
C LEU A 14 21.15 10.42 -7.72
N THR A 15 21.48 9.21 -7.26
CA THR A 15 21.68 8.06 -8.17
C THR A 15 20.40 7.74 -8.96
N ALA A 16 19.21 7.80 -8.32
CA ALA A 16 17.94 7.62 -9.01
C ALA A 16 17.74 8.65 -10.12
N LEU A 17 18.03 9.92 -9.83
CA LEU A 17 17.93 11.01 -10.79
C LEU A 17 18.95 10.84 -11.94
N GLU A 18 20.21 10.54 -11.63
CA GLU A 18 21.27 10.34 -12.65
C GLU A 18 20.89 9.25 -13.65
N LYS A 19 20.27 8.16 -13.18
CA LYS A 19 19.81 7.05 -14.01
C LYS A 19 18.59 7.38 -14.86
N SER A 20 17.77 8.34 -14.45
CA SER A 20 16.39 8.46 -14.97
C SER A 20 16.00 9.84 -15.51
N TRP A 21 16.65 10.94 -15.11
CA TRP A 21 16.09 12.28 -15.26
C TRP A 21 15.70 12.63 -16.71
N ASN A 22 16.45 12.14 -17.70
CA ASN A 22 16.21 12.42 -19.12
C ASN A 22 15.59 11.23 -19.89
N LYS A 23 15.36 10.10 -19.25
CA LYS A 23 14.69 8.96 -19.89
C LYS A 23 13.21 9.25 -20.05
N GLU A 24 12.61 8.84 -21.15
CA GLU A 24 11.17 9.02 -21.39
C GLU A 24 10.33 8.19 -20.40
N THR A 25 10.77 6.98 -20.09
CA THR A 25 10.08 6.06 -19.16
C THR A 25 11.04 5.56 -18.10
N TYR A 26 10.57 5.49 -16.84
CA TYR A 26 11.36 4.94 -15.74
C TYR A 26 10.52 4.53 -14.54
N ALA A 27 10.96 3.47 -13.83
CA ALA A 27 10.36 2.97 -12.62
C ALA A 27 11.21 3.25 -11.37
N TYR A 28 10.63 3.87 -10.36
CA TYR A 28 11.25 4.06 -9.05
C TYR A 28 10.72 3.00 -8.08
N PHE A 29 11.35 1.84 -8.09
CA PHE A 29 11.07 0.76 -7.13
C PHE A 29 11.88 0.98 -5.84
N MET A 30 11.63 2.10 -5.21
CA MET A 30 12.31 2.53 -4.00
C MET A 30 11.43 2.23 -2.80
N GLU A 31 11.98 1.58 -1.77
CA GLU A 31 11.22 1.19 -0.58
C GLU A 31 10.53 2.40 0.08
N MET A 32 9.48 2.16 0.82
CA MET A 32 8.74 3.25 1.50
C MET A 32 9.65 4.04 2.44
N GLY A 33 9.48 5.37 2.46
CA GLY A 33 10.29 6.26 3.30
C GLY A 33 11.68 6.60 2.76
N THR A 34 12.09 6.11 1.57
CA THR A 34 13.36 6.49 0.92
C THR A 34 13.28 7.78 0.11
N GLY A 35 12.10 8.43 0.07
CA GLY A 35 11.89 9.74 -0.56
C GLY A 35 11.64 9.69 -2.07
N LYS A 36 10.91 8.68 -2.57
CA LYS A 36 10.44 8.59 -3.98
C LYS A 36 9.78 9.87 -4.47
N THR A 37 8.91 10.45 -3.65
CA THR A 37 8.17 11.68 -3.93
C THR A 37 9.11 12.82 -4.28
N LYS A 38 10.15 13.04 -3.47
CA LYS A 38 11.18 14.03 -3.73
C LYS A 38 11.91 13.76 -5.04
N VAL A 39 12.29 12.52 -5.32
CA VAL A 39 12.97 12.17 -6.60
C VAL A 39 12.09 12.54 -7.79
N LEU A 40 10.78 12.27 -7.73
CA LEU A 40 9.86 12.64 -8.80
C LEU A 40 9.73 14.15 -8.96
N ILE A 41 9.62 14.92 -7.87
CA ILE A 41 9.51 16.38 -7.90
C ILE A 41 10.79 16.99 -8.48
N ASP A 42 11.95 16.52 -8.05
CA ASP A 42 13.23 16.96 -8.58
C ASP A 42 13.37 16.61 -10.08
N ASN A 43 12.94 15.42 -10.50
CA ASN A 43 12.95 15.02 -11.92
C ASN A 43 12.01 15.91 -12.77
N MET A 44 10.82 16.19 -12.26
CA MET A 44 9.86 17.11 -12.89
C MET A 44 10.46 18.50 -13.06
N ALA A 45 11.06 19.05 -12.00
CA ALA A 45 11.72 20.34 -12.00
C ALA A 45 12.86 20.41 -13.05
N MET A 46 13.70 19.38 -13.10
CA MET A 46 14.79 19.28 -14.07
C MET A 46 14.30 19.22 -15.53
N LEU A 47 13.22 18.50 -15.78
CA LEU A 47 12.64 18.42 -17.12
C LEU A 47 12.02 19.75 -17.55
N TYR A 48 11.38 20.46 -16.62
CA TYR A 48 10.83 21.81 -16.87
C TYR A 48 11.94 22.82 -17.18
N ASP A 49 12.99 22.90 -16.36
CA ASP A 49 14.13 23.82 -16.59
C ASP A 49 14.83 23.55 -17.90
N LYS A 50 14.74 22.34 -18.46
CA LYS A 50 15.24 21.99 -19.79
C LYS A 50 14.23 22.20 -20.92
N GLY A 51 13.07 22.80 -20.65
CA GLY A 51 12.00 23.02 -21.62
C GLY A 51 11.38 21.75 -22.22
N LYS A 52 11.55 20.62 -21.53
CA LYS A 52 11.06 19.32 -22.02
C LYS A 52 9.61 19.05 -21.66
N ILE A 53 9.13 19.66 -20.60
CA ILE A 53 7.74 19.63 -20.14
C ILE A 53 7.31 21.04 -19.73
N ASP A 54 6.02 21.30 -19.78
CA ASP A 54 5.33 22.44 -19.19
C ASP A 54 4.15 22.00 -18.30
N GLY A 55 3.86 20.68 -18.25
CA GLY A 55 2.83 20.07 -17.42
C GLY A 55 3.29 18.82 -16.70
N ALA A 56 2.66 18.54 -15.55
CA ALA A 56 2.82 17.30 -14.82
C ALA A 56 1.46 16.78 -14.34
N LEU A 57 1.16 15.52 -14.63
CA LEU A 57 -0.02 14.82 -14.11
C LEU A 57 0.42 13.77 -13.08
N ILE A 58 0.11 14.02 -11.81
CA ILE A 58 0.44 13.12 -10.69
C ILE A 58 -0.81 12.34 -10.30
N ILE A 59 -0.75 11.03 -10.41
CA ILE A 59 -1.82 10.11 -10.02
C ILE A 59 -1.39 9.42 -8.74
N ALA A 60 -2.20 9.54 -7.68
CA ALA A 60 -1.89 8.96 -6.38
C ALA A 60 -3.13 8.35 -5.71
N PRO A 61 -2.98 7.47 -4.72
CA PRO A 61 -4.10 7.00 -3.90
C PRO A 61 -4.81 8.16 -3.19
N LYS A 62 -6.16 8.07 -3.05
CA LYS A 62 -6.98 9.11 -2.42
C LYS A 62 -6.44 9.61 -1.07
N GLY A 63 -5.83 8.72 -0.27
CA GLY A 63 -5.28 9.06 1.04
C GLY A 63 -4.04 9.96 1.02
N VAL A 64 -3.34 10.09 -0.12
CA VAL A 64 -2.07 10.83 -0.22
C VAL A 64 -2.11 12.03 -1.17
N VAL A 65 -3.18 12.22 -1.97
CA VAL A 65 -3.26 13.34 -2.92
C VAL A 65 -3.17 14.71 -2.23
N LYS A 66 -3.75 14.86 -1.03
CA LYS A 66 -3.61 16.09 -0.24
C LYS A 66 -2.17 16.33 0.21
N THR A 67 -1.49 15.30 0.68
CA THR A 67 -0.09 15.38 1.08
C THR A 67 0.79 15.82 -0.08
N TRP A 68 0.57 15.29 -1.29
CA TRP A 68 1.22 15.75 -2.51
C TRP A 68 1.06 17.24 -2.73
N TYR A 69 -0.19 17.71 -2.68
CA TYR A 69 -0.55 19.09 -3.01
C TYR A 69 -0.15 20.09 -1.90
N GLU A 70 -0.41 19.76 -0.64
CA GLU A 70 -0.27 20.71 0.49
C GLU A 70 1.13 20.67 1.13
N GLN A 71 1.88 19.58 0.98
CA GLN A 71 3.15 19.36 1.69
C GLN A 71 4.33 19.09 0.77
N GLU A 72 4.25 18.07 -0.08
CA GLU A 72 5.41 17.60 -0.85
C GLU A 72 5.83 18.59 -1.94
N LEU A 73 4.89 19.05 -2.76
CA LEU A 73 5.16 20.06 -3.79
C LEU A 73 5.71 21.35 -3.19
N PRO A 74 5.07 21.98 -2.17
CA PRO A 74 5.62 23.18 -1.54
C PRO A 74 7.00 22.96 -0.89
N THR A 75 7.27 21.77 -0.38
CA THR A 75 8.54 21.46 0.31
C THR A 75 9.68 21.28 -0.67
N HIS A 76 9.47 20.59 -1.80
CA HIS A 76 10.56 20.11 -2.65
C HIS A 76 10.68 20.83 -3.99
N LEU A 77 9.62 21.41 -4.54
CA LEU A 77 9.67 22.12 -5.82
C LEU A 77 10.56 23.38 -5.69
N PRO A 78 11.59 23.57 -6.53
CA PRO A 78 12.48 24.72 -6.47
C PRO A 78 11.75 26.07 -6.57
N ASN A 79 12.15 27.04 -5.77
CA ASN A 79 11.47 28.34 -5.67
C ASN A 79 11.56 29.19 -6.95
N HIS A 80 12.50 28.90 -7.85
CA HIS A 80 12.64 29.62 -9.12
C HIS A 80 11.62 29.14 -10.17
N ILE A 81 10.93 28.02 -9.91
CA ILE A 81 9.90 27.50 -10.81
C ILE A 81 8.55 28.08 -10.43
N GLU A 82 8.03 28.97 -11.26
CA GLU A 82 6.64 29.38 -11.18
C GLU A 82 5.75 28.21 -11.52
N ASN A 83 4.71 27.98 -10.70
CA ASN A 83 3.82 26.84 -10.92
C ASN A 83 2.37 27.14 -10.63
N VAL A 84 1.48 26.48 -11.38
CA VAL A 84 0.06 26.43 -11.15
C VAL A 84 -0.28 24.99 -10.76
N SER A 85 -0.50 24.77 -9.47
CA SER A 85 -0.79 23.44 -8.94
C SER A 85 -2.26 23.31 -8.55
N VAL A 86 -2.95 22.28 -9.02
CA VAL A 86 -4.37 22.05 -8.72
C VAL A 86 -4.63 20.59 -8.32
N LEU A 87 -5.37 20.44 -7.22
CA LEU A 87 -5.90 19.16 -6.78
C LEU A 87 -7.29 18.94 -7.36
N TRP A 88 -7.45 17.91 -8.19
CA TRP A 88 -8.74 17.51 -8.75
C TRP A 88 -9.66 16.93 -7.68
N GLN A 89 -10.95 17.31 -7.74
CA GLN A 89 -11.98 16.80 -6.84
C GLN A 89 -13.24 16.39 -7.65
N PRO A 90 -13.96 15.32 -7.22
CA PRO A 90 -15.14 14.85 -7.96
C PRO A 90 -16.31 15.83 -7.96
N ASN A 91 -16.51 16.56 -6.85
CA ASN A 91 -17.54 17.58 -6.70
C ASN A 91 -16.91 18.94 -6.95
N ILE A 92 -17.08 19.47 -8.16
CA ILE A 92 -16.48 20.74 -8.60
C ILE A 92 -17.42 21.88 -8.20
N THR A 93 -16.99 22.69 -7.23
CA THR A 93 -17.60 23.99 -6.93
C THR A 93 -17.17 25.03 -7.97
N LYS A 94 -17.87 26.18 -8.06
CA LYS A 94 -17.49 27.27 -8.98
C LYS A 94 -16.03 27.71 -8.78
N LYS A 95 -15.61 27.93 -7.52
CA LYS A 95 -14.23 28.29 -7.16
C LYS A 95 -13.20 27.24 -7.59
N GLN A 96 -13.59 25.96 -7.59
CA GLN A 96 -12.71 24.89 -8.00
C GLN A 96 -12.64 24.74 -9.52
N LEU A 97 -13.73 25.07 -10.24
CA LEU A 97 -13.73 25.15 -11.69
C LEU A 97 -12.76 26.25 -12.15
N GLU A 98 -12.82 27.43 -11.56
CA GLU A 98 -11.88 28.55 -11.83
C GLU A 98 -10.42 28.10 -11.61
N LYS A 99 -10.13 27.39 -10.52
CA LYS A 99 -8.78 26.82 -10.29
C LYS A 99 -8.38 25.78 -11.34
N LEU A 100 -9.31 24.96 -11.80
CA LEU A 100 -9.02 23.98 -12.85
C LEU A 100 -8.79 24.63 -14.21
N GLU A 101 -9.47 25.75 -14.48
CA GLU A 101 -9.31 26.54 -15.69
C GLU A 101 -7.96 27.26 -15.72
N SER A 102 -7.44 27.73 -14.57
CA SER A 102 -6.11 28.37 -14.51
C SER A 102 -4.96 27.46 -14.97
N LEU A 103 -5.18 26.14 -15.01
CA LEU A 103 -4.22 25.21 -15.62
C LEU A 103 -4.04 25.42 -17.14
N PHE A 104 -4.88 26.22 -17.79
CA PHE A 104 -4.87 26.42 -19.23
C PHE A 104 -4.66 27.90 -19.64
N GLU A 105 -4.55 28.81 -18.67
CA GLU A 105 -4.53 30.27 -18.92
C GLU A 105 -3.12 30.88 -18.82
N ILE A 106 -2.18 30.26 -18.09
CA ILE A 106 -0.86 30.80 -17.81
C ILE A 106 0.19 30.06 -18.66
N GLU A 107 0.81 30.74 -19.60
CA GLU A 107 1.74 30.09 -20.56
C GLU A 107 3.15 29.83 -20.02
N THR A 108 3.60 30.54 -18.98
CA THR A 108 5.01 30.56 -18.55
C THR A 108 5.27 29.79 -17.24
N ALA A 109 4.31 29.05 -16.73
CA ALA A 109 4.41 28.30 -15.48
C ALA A 109 4.45 26.77 -15.71
N LEU A 110 4.97 26.04 -14.74
CA LEU A 110 4.79 24.59 -14.68
C LEU A 110 3.39 24.26 -14.15
N HIS A 111 2.57 23.63 -14.98
CA HIS A 111 1.21 23.24 -14.62
C HIS A 111 1.19 21.86 -13.97
N ILE A 112 0.70 21.77 -12.74
CA ILE A 112 0.71 20.51 -11.98
C ILE A 112 -0.73 20.12 -11.63
N LEU A 113 -1.21 19.02 -12.21
CA LEU A 113 -2.50 18.45 -11.92
C LEU A 113 -2.31 17.19 -11.03
N VAL A 114 -2.85 17.21 -9.82
CA VAL A 114 -2.84 16.06 -8.89
C VAL A 114 -4.23 15.42 -8.88
N MET A 115 -4.30 14.14 -9.21
CA MET A 115 -5.56 13.38 -9.28
C MET A 115 -5.48 12.09 -8.46
N ASN A 116 -6.61 11.71 -7.86
CA ASN A 116 -6.70 10.39 -7.25
C ASN A 116 -6.97 9.31 -8.32
N VAL A 117 -6.42 8.12 -8.10
CA VAL A 117 -6.51 7.00 -9.05
C VAL A 117 -7.95 6.59 -9.36
N GLU A 118 -8.87 6.75 -8.41
CA GLU A 118 -10.29 6.43 -8.57
C GLU A 118 -10.99 7.35 -9.59
N ALA A 119 -10.49 8.57 -9.80
CA ALA A 119 -11.02 9.51 -10.80
C ALA A 119 -11.01 8.90 -12.21
N PHE A 120 -10.05 8.04 -12.50
CA PHE A 120 -9.91 7.36 -13.80
C PHE A 120 -10.91 6.22 -14.03
N SER A 121 -11.73 5.90 -13.04
CA SER A 121 -12.92 5.04 -13.22
C SER A 121 -14.13 5.83 -13.69
N THR A 122 -14.09 7.16 -13.67
CA THR A 122 -15.17 8.08 -14.04
C THR A 122 -14.90 8.74 -15.39
N GLU A 123 -15.94 8.99 -16.16
CA GLU A 123 -15.83 9.67 -17.46
C GLU A 123 -15.33 11.11 -17.31
N LYS A 124 -15.79 11.81 -16.27
CA LYS A 124 -15.40 13.19 -15.96
C LYS A 124 -13.90 13.32 -15.68
N GLY A 125 -13.34 12.42 -14.85
CA GLY A 125 -11.92 12.42 -14.55
C GLY A 125 -11.06 12.12 -15.79
N VAL A 126 -11.48 11.13 -16.58
CA VAL A 126 -10.80 10.76 -17.84
C VAL A 126 -10.82 11.91 -18.85
N LYS A 127 -11.97 12.55 -19.07
CA LYS A 127 -12.09 13.69 -20.00
C LYS A 127 -11.20 14.85 -19.57
N PHE A 128 -11.17 15.17 -18.27
CA PHE A 128 -10.34 16.26 -17.77
C PHE A 128 -8.84 15.97 -17.91
N ALA A 129 -8.41 14.76 -17.52
CA ALA A 129 -7.02 14.34 -17.71
C ALA A 129 -6.61 14.35 -19.19
N SER A 130 -7.48 13.89 -20.10
CA SER A 130 -7.23 13.95 -21.54
C SER A 130 -7.10 15.38 -22.06
N LYS A 131 -7.95 16.32 -21.60
CA LYS A 131 -7.81 17.74 -21.93
C LYS A 131 -6.45 18.28 -21.51
N PHE A 132 -6.02 17.98 -20.27
CA PHE A 132 -4.74 18.41 -19.72
C PHE A 132 -3.56 17.85 -20.52
N LEU A 133 -3.57 16.56 -20.84
CA LEU A 133 -2.52 15.88 -21.60
C LEU A 133 -2.38 16.42 -23.04
N ASN A 134 -3.49 16.86 -23.64
CA ASN A 134 -3.49 17.41 -24.99
C ASN A 134 -3.07 18.91 -25.04
N SER A 135 -3.16 19.61 -23.90
CA SER A 135 -2.83 21.05 -23.82
C SER A 135 -1.38 21.30 -23.41
N HIS A 136 -0.68 20.31 -22.85
CA HIS A 136 0.65 20.46 -22.28
C HIS A 136 1.62 19.35 -22.72
N LYS A 137 2.91 19.64 -22.65
CA LYS A 137 3.99 18.62 -22.75
C LYS A 137 4.16 17.97 -21.37
N VAL A 138 3.52 16.84 -21.14
CA VAL A 138 3.29 16.30 -19.78
C VAL A 138 4.31 15.22 -19.39
N LEU A 139 4.79 15.33 -18.14
CA LEU A 139 5.25 14.18 -17.35
C LEU A 139 4.05 13.57 -16.63
N MET A 140 3.70 12.33 -16.94
CA MET A 140 2.64 11.58 -16.23
C MET A 140 3.26 10.58 -15.26
N ALA A 141 2.90 10.67 -14.00
CA ALA A 141 3.46 9.83 -12.94
C ALA A 141 2.38 9.16 -12.08
N ILE A 142 2.64 7.92 -11.69
CA ILE A 142 1.76 7.15 -10.80
C ILE A 142 2.51 6.86 -9.51
N ASP A 143 2.01 7.42 -8.41
CA ASP A 143 2.43 7.05 -7.07
C ASP A 143 1.63 5.84 -6.58
N GLU A 144 2.31 4.89 -5.96
CA GLU A 144 1.80 3.55 -5.63
C GLU A 144 1.21 2.85 -6.87
N SER A 145 2.08 2.56 -7.85
CA SER A 145 1.69 1.98 -9.15
C SER A 145 1.01 0.61 -9.06
N THR A 146 1.08 -0.07 -7.92
CA THR A 146 0.28 -1.27 -7.61
C THR A 146 -1.23 -1.03 -7.72
N THR A 147 -1.68 0.22 -7.68
CA THR A 147 -3.09 0.60 -7.88
C THR A 147 -3.61 0.30 -9.28
N ILE A 148 -2.72 0.11 -10.25
CA ILE A 148 -3.05 -0.26 -11.65
C ILE A 148 -2.65 -1.70 -12.01
N LYS A 149 -2.30 -2.56 -11.05
CA LYS A 149 -1.85 -3.95 -11.27
C LYS A 149 -2.90 -4.89 -11.89
N THR A 150 -4.17 -4.49 -11.93
CA THR A 150 -5.26 -5.33 -12.45
C THR A 150 -5.59 -4.98 -13.91
N PRO A 151 -5.28 -5.83 -14.90
CA PRO A 151 -5.43 -5.49 -16.34
C PRO A 151 -6.88 -5.21 -16.75
N THR A 152 -7.84 -5.85 -16.09
CA THR A 152 -9.27 -5.74 -16.44
C THR A 152 -9.96 -4.53 -15.83
N ALA A 153 -9.33 -3.86 -14.85
CA ALA A 153 -9.92 -2.72 -14.16
C ALA A 153 -10.05 -1.51 -15.10
N LYS A 154 -11.23 -0.86 -15.07
CA LYS A 154 -11.53 0.32 -15.91
C LYS A 154 -10.50 1.42 -15.74
N ARG A 155 -10.11 1.75 -14.49
CA ARG A 155 -9.09 2.75 -14.20
C ARG A 155 -7.72 2.40 -14.82
N THR A 156 -7.30 1.12 -14.76
CA THR A 156 -6.05 0.66 -15.34
C THR A 156 -6.02 0.89 -16.85
N LYS A 157 -7.06 0.46 -17.55
CA LYS A 157 -7.18 0.65 -19.00
C LYS A 157 -7.17 2.13 -19.39
N ASN A 158 -7.89 2.96 -18.66
CA ASN A 158 -7.96 4.40 -18.92
C ASN A 158 -6.60 5.08 -18.67
N ILE A 159 -5.91 4.75 -17.57
CA ILE A 159 -4.60 5.32 -17.24
C ILE A 159 -3.55 4.91 -18.29
N ILE A 160 -3.50 3.64 -18.69
CA ILE A 160 -2.58 3.15 -19.73
C ILE A 160 -2.89 3.85 -21.06
N GLY A 161 -4.18 3.95 -21.43
CA GLY A 161 -4.58 4.64 -22.65
C GLY A 161 -4.16 6.11 -22.67
N LEU A 162 -4.38 6.84 -21.58
CA LEU A 162 -3.97 8.24 -21.40
C LEU A 162 -2.44 8.41 -21.37
N GLY A 163 -1.71 7.44 -20.80
CA GLY A 163 -0.26 7.46 -20.74
C GLY A 163 0.42 7.59 -22.10
N LYS A 164 -0.23 7.11 -23.17
CA LYS A 164 0.28 7.23 -24.55
C LYS A 164 0.39 8.68 -25.04
N HIS A 165 -0.35 9.61 -24.43
CA HIS A 165 -0.28 11.05 -24.74
C HIS A 165 0.79 11.79 -23.92
N ALA A 166 1.41 11.14 -22.93
CA ALA A 166 2.49 11.72 -22.13
C ALA A 166 3.84 11.21 -22.64
N ARG A 167 4.75 12.14 -22.97
CA ARG A 167 6.09 11.78 -23.42
C ARG A 167 6.93 11.18 -22.29
N TYR A 168 6.85 11.77 -21.10
CA TYR A 168 7.58 11.29 -19.92
C TYR A 168 6.63 10.55 -18.98
N ARG A 169 6.98 9.31 -18.65
CA ARG A 169 6.15 8.46 -17.75
C ARG A 169 6.98 7.89 -16.62
N ARG A 170 6.42 7.94 -15.41
CA ARG A 170 7.05 7.43 -14.19
C ARG A 170 6.05 6.57 -13.39
N ILE A 171 6.56 5.49 -12.86
CA ILE A 171 5.86 4.73 -11.81
C ILE A 171 6.71 4.72 -10.56
N MET A 172 6.04 4.77 -9.43
CA MET A 172 6.68 4.72 -8.11
C MET A 172 5.94 3.75 -7.21
N THR A 173 6.68 2.88 -6.56
CA THR A 173 6.16 2.03 -5.48
C THR A 173 7.31 1.42 -4.70
N GLY A 174 7.08 1.17 -3.40
CA GLY A 174 8.02 0.43 -2.57
C GLY A 174 7.93 -1.08 -2.77
N SER A 175 6.81 -1.58 -3.28
CA SER A 175 6.53 -3.00 -3.41
C SER A 175 5.80 -3.28 -4.72
N PRO A 176 6.52 -3.35 -5.86
CA PRO A 176 5.91 -3.53 -7.18
C PRO A 176 5.21 -4.90 -7.36
N VAL A 177 5.65 -5.89 -6.58
CA VAL A 177 5.07 -7.25 -6.54
C VAL A 177 4.46 -7.46 -5.17
N THR A 178 3.13 -7.48 -5.08
CA THR A 178 2.41 -7.59 -3.80
C THR A 178 1.49 -8.81 -3.74
N LYS A 179 0.98 -9.23 -4.87
CA LYS A 179 0.15 -10.42 -5.00
C LYS A 179 0.92 -11.55 -5.68
N ASN A 180 1.49 -11.25 -6.82
CA ASN A 180 2.30 -12.18 -7.61
C ASN A 180 3.07 -11.42 -8.70
N PRO A 181 4.03 -12.05 -9.41
CA PRO A 181 4.84 -11.43 -10.46
C PRO A 181 4.05 -10.79 -11.60
N LEU A 182 2.82 -11.25 -11.84
CA LEU A 182 1.97 -10.72 -12.89
C LEU A 182 1.47 -9.29 -12.60
N ASP A 183 1.61 -8.83 -11.36
CA ASP A 183 1.34 -7.44 -10.96
C ASP A 183 2.18 -6.43 -11.75
N LEU A 184 3.34 -6.85 -12.29
CA LEU A 184 4.27 -5.98 -13.03
C LEU A 184 3.79 -5.64 -14.44
N TYR A 185 3.01 -6.51 -15.08
CA TYR A 185 2.66 -6.34 -16.50
C TYR A 185 2.06 -4.97 -16.80
N THR A 186 0.96 -4.61 -16.16
CA THR A 186 0.27 -3.34 -16.40
C THR A 186 1.03 -2.12 -15.90
N GLN A 187 1.87 -2.29 -14.88
CA GLN A 187 2.75 -1.23 -14.41
C GLN A 187 3.81 -0.90 -15.47
N CYS A 188 4.42 -1.93 -16.08
CA CYS A 188 5.38 -1.74 -17.17
C CYS A 188 4.69 -1.31 -18.47
N GLU A 189 3.50 -1.85 -18.79
CA GLU A 189 2.71 -1.45 -19.96
C GLU A 189 2.36 0.05 -19.93
N PHE A 190 2.10 0.62 -18.75
CA PHE A 190 1.93 2.07 -18.61
C PHE A 190 3.20 2.85 -18.99
N LEU A 191 4.36 2.35 -18.63
CA LEU A 191 5.63 2.99 -19.01
C LEU A 191 5.87 2.90 -20.52
N ASP A 192 5.88 1.69 -21.04
CA ASP A 192 5.94 1.40 -22.46
C ASP A 192 5.49 -0.04 -22.72
N PRO A 193 4.58 -0.29 -23.67
CA PRO A 193 4.08 -1.64 -23.99
C PRO A 193 5.17 -2.65 -24.41
N PHE A 194 6.32 -2.16 -24.85
CA PHE A 194 7.42 -3.00 -25.37
C PHE A 194 8.53 -3.27 -24.35
N LEU A 195 8.48 -2.67 -23.15
CA LEU A 195 9.55 -2.80 -22.14
C LEU A 195 9.81 -4.24 -21.69
N LEU A 196 8.79 -5.08 -21.63
CA LEU A 196 8.88 -6.49 -21.24
C LEU A 196 8.86 -7.45 -22.43
N ASP A 197 8.85 -6.95 -23.66
CA ASP A 197 8.82 -7.71 -24.93
C ASP A 197 7.64 -8.71 -25.03
N PHE A 198 6.48 -8.35 -24.45
CA PHE A 198 5.25 -9.12 -24.53
C PHE A 198 4.11 -8.32 -25.15
N HIS A 199 3.51 -8.83 -26.21
CA HIS A 199 2.40 -8.19 -26.91
C HIS A 199 1.04 -8.28 -26.15
N SER A 200 0.95 -9.10 -25.11
CA SER A 200 -0.27 -9.25 -24.33
C SER A 200 -0.01 -9.78 -22.91
N TYR A 201 -0.92 -9.43 -21.99
CA TYR A 201 -0.94 -10.00 -20.64
C TYR A 201 -0.93 -11.54 -20.64
N TYR A 202 -1.62 -12.17 -21.57
CA TYR A 202 -1.68 -13.63 -21.63
C TYR A 202 -0.34 -14.26 -22.03
N ALA A 203 0.40 -13.64 -22.98
CA ALA A 203 1.74 -14.08 -23.34
C ALA A 203 2.69 -13.95 -22.14
N PHE A 204 2.69 -12.79 -21.47
CA PHE A 204 3.45 -12.55 -20.24
C PHE A 204 3.10 -13.58 -19.14
N ARG A 205 1.80 -13.78 -18.88
CA ARG A 205 1.34 -14.76 -17.89
C ARG A 205 1.83 -16.17 -18.23
N ASN A 206 1.70 -16.61 -19.47
CA ASN A 206 2.11 -17.97 -19.88
C ASN A 206 3.64 -18.18 -19.82
N ARG A 207 4.43 -17.10 -19.90
CA ARG A 207 5.88 -17.17 -19.69
C ARG A 207 6.24 -17.34 -18.24
N TYR A 208 5.63 -16.55 -17.35
CA TYR A 208 6.04 -16.46 -15.95
C TYR A 208 5.15 -17.23 -14.98
N ALA A 209 4.09 -17.87 -15.45
CA ALA A 209 3.21 -18.69 -14.62
C ALA A 209 2.82 -20.00 -15.32
N GLU A 210 2.94 -21.11 -14.62
CA GLU A 210 2.35 -22.37 -15.01
C GLU A 210 0.88 -22.40 -14.58
N MET A 211 -0.01 -22.61 -15.54
CA MET A 211 -1.44 -22.61 -15.30
C MET A 211 -1.94 -24.04 -15.16
N THR A 212 -2.84 -24.27 -14.21
CA THR A 212 -3.58 -25.53 -14.07
C THR A 212 -5.08 -25.27 -14.10
N THR A 213 -5.82 -26.29 -14.51
CA THR A 213 -7.26 -26.21 -14.58
C THR A 213 -7.87 -26.75 -13.29
N MET A 214 -8.63 -25.93 -12.61
CA MET A 214 -9.42 -26.34 -11.45
C MET A 214 -10.91 -26.33 -11.84
N ASN A 215 -11.60 -27.45 -11.65
CA ASN A 215 -13.03 -27.54 -11.91
C ASN A 215 -13.80 -27.03 -10.67
N VAL A 216 -14.46 -25.90 -10.84
CA VAL A 216 -15.34 -25.31 -9.82
C VAL A 216 -16.76 -25.23 -10.39
N ARG A 217 -17.68 -26.00 -9.83
CA ARG A 217 -19.09 -26.04 -10.26
C ARG A 217 -19.33 -26.40 -11.73
N GLY A 218 -18.60 -27.35 -12.26
CA GLY A 218 -18.70 -27.70 -13.68
C GLY A 218 -18.14 -26.66 -14.64
N ARG A 219 -17.52 -25.59 -14.13
CA ARG A 219 -16.74 -24.61 -14.91
C ARG A 219 -15.26 -24.83 -14.66
N SER A 220 -14.52 -24.96 -15.74
CA SER A 220 -13.06 -25.01 -15.70
C SER A 220 -12.51 -23.61 -15.50
N ILE A 221 -11.79 -23.39 -14.39
CA ILE A 221 -11.12 -22.13 -14.08
C ILE A 221 -9.62 -22.36 -14.16
N GLN A 222 -8.92 -21.46 -14.87
CA GLN A 222 -7.46 -21.45 -14.90
C GLN A 222 -6.92 -20.79 -13.63
N VAL A 223 -6.10 -21.50 -12.88
CA VAL A 223 -5.41 -21.00 -11.70
C VAL A 223 -3.90 -21.15 -11.86
N VAL A 224 -3.14 -20.27 -11.25
CA VAL A 224 -1.68 -20.38 -11.24
C VAL A 224 -1.31 -21.54 -10.33
N LYS A 225 -0.54 -22.49 -10.85
CA LYS A 225 0.05 -23.59 -10.11
C LYS A 225 1.36 -23.16 -9.44
N GLU A 226 2.25 -22.54 -10.24
CA GLU A 226 3.54 -22.04 -9.79
C GLU A 226 4.02 -20.88 -10.68
N PHE A 227 4.98 -20.11 -10.21
CA PHE A 227 5.69 -19.09 -10.99
C PHE A 227 7.05 -19.62 -11.41
N ARG A 228 7.51 -19.17 -12.59
CA ARG A 228 8.77 -19.62 -13.20
C ARG A 228 9.47 -18.47 -13.91
N HIS A 229 10.76 -18.68 -14.24
CA HIS A 229 11.60 -17.68 -14.93
C HIS A 229 11.71 -16.33 -14.22
N LEU A 230 11.64 -16.31 -12.87
CA LEU A 230 11.62 -15.06 -12.10
C LEU A 230 12.94 -14.30 -12.20
N GLY A 231 14.07 -15.00 -12.34
CA GLY A 231 15.38 -14.38 -12.59
C GLY A 231 15.42 -13.61 -13.92
N GLU A 232 14.88 -14.19 -15.00
CA GLU A 232 14.72 -13.51 -16.31
C GLU A 232 13.87 -12.24 -16.17
N LEU A 233 12.77 -12.32 -15.42
CA LEU A 233 11.92 -11.15 -15.16
C LEU A 233 12.69 -10.09 -14.38
N SER A 234 13.47 -10.46 -13.37
CA SER A 234 14.32 -9.55 -12.61
C SER A 234 15.31 -8.82 -13.52
N GLU A 235 16.00 -9.54 -14.39
CA GLU A 235 16.95 -8.97 -15.34
C GLU A 235 16.27 -7.98 -16.31
N SER A 236 15.06 -8.31 -16.79
CA SER A 236 14.31 -7.45 -17.71
C SER A 236 13.89 -6.11 -17.11
N LEU A 237 13.77 -6.00 -15.79
CA LEU A 237 13.41 -4.76 -15.08
C LEU A 237 14.61 -3.78 -14.95
N GLN A 238 15.84 -4.28 -14.89
CA GLN A 238 17.03 -3.48 -14.56
C GLN A 238 17.28 -2.28 -15.49
N PRO A 239 17.07 -2.35 -16.82
CA PRO A 239 17.37 -1.24 -17.74
C PRO A 239 16.53 0.00 -17.50
N PHE A 240 15.31 -0.15 -16.99
CA PHE A 240 14.35 0.94 -16.84
C PHE A 240 13.84 1.13 -15.40
N SER A 241 14.48 0.50 -14.43
CA SER A 241 14.09 0.66 -13.02
C SER A 241 15.29 0.94 -12.12
N TYR A 242 14.98 1.46 -10.94
CA TYR A 242 15.95 1.60 -9.86
C TYR A 242 15.35 1.08 -8.55
N ARG A 243 15.95 0.01 -8.05
CA ARG A 243 15.59 -0.59 -6.76
C ARG A 243 16.44 -0.01 -5.64
N VAL A 244 15.81 0.38 -4.54
CA VAL A 244 16.49 0.87 -3.33
C VAL A 244 15.77 0.32 -2.12
N LEU A 245 16.53 -0.29 -1.23
CA LEU A 245 16.08 -0.72 0.08
C LEU A 245 16.47 0.30 1.14
N LYS A 246 15.71 0.38 2.22
CA LYS A 246 16.00 1.29 3.34
C LYS A 246 17.34 1.01 3.98
N GLU A 247 17.64 -0.25 4.19
CA GLU A 247 18.89 -0.70 4.81
C GLU A 247 20.13 -0.32 4.02
N ASP A 248 20.02 -0.17 2.69
CA ASP A 248 21.14 0.22 1.83
C ASP A 248 21.42 1.73 1.86
N CYS A 249 20.46 2.53 2.33
CA CYS A 249 20.50 3.97 2.12
C CYS A 249 20.14 4.83 3.32
N LEU A 250 19.61 4.24 4.38
CA LEU A 250 19.20 4.94 5.60
C LEU A 250 19.78 4.24 6.82
N ASP A 251 20.37 5.03 7.71
CA ASP A 251 20.79 4.55 9.03
C ASP A 251 19.56 4.49 9.95
N LEU A 252 18.83 3.41 9.88
CA LEU A 252 17.66 3.15 10.70
C LEU A 252 17.96 2.00 11.69
N PRO A 253 17.44 2.08 12.91
CA PRO A 253 17.54 0.99 13.87
C PRO A 253 16.95 -0.31 13.31
N PRO A 254 17.44 -1.49 13.72
CA PRO A 254 16.98 -2.76 13.23
C PRO A 254 15.49 -3.02 13.53
N LYS A 255 14.89 -3.88 12.71
CA LYS A 255 13.56 -4.47 12.93
C LYS A 255 13.72 -5.81 13.64
N ASN A 256 12.94 -6.05 14.68
CA ASN A 256 12.83 -7.33 15.35
C ASN A 256 11.44 -7.91 15.10
N PHE A 257 11.37 -9.21 14.79
CA PHE A 257 10.10 -9.89 14.57
C PHE A 257 9.92 -10.99 15.62
N ILE A 258 8.77 -10.98 16.29
CA ILE A 258 8.43 -11.91 17.38
C ILE A 258 7.06 -12.50 17.09
N LYS A 259 6.92 -13.81 17.32
CA LYS A 259 5.63 -14.50 17.31
C LYS A 259 5.18 -14.77 18.73
N ARG A 260 3.92 -14.48 18.99
CA ARG A 260 3.23 -14.87 20.23
C ARG A 260 2.17 -15.89 19.87
N HIS A 261 2.37 -17.10 20.32
CA HIS A 261 1.49 -18.23 20.04
C HIS A 261 0.41 -18.35 21.12
N ILE A 262 -0.83 -18.45 20.69
CA ILE A 262 -1.99 -18.69 21.54
C ILE A 262 -2.75 -19.91 21.05
N ILE A 263 -3.54 -20.51 21.95
CA ILE A 263 -4.45 -21.60 21.62
C ILE A 263 -5.90 -21.10 21.70
N LEU A 264 -6.79 -21.68 20.90
CA LEU A 264 -8.22 -21.43 21.01
C LEU A 264 -8.74 -21.92 22.38
N THR A 265 -9.66 -21.15 22.97
CA THR A 265 -10.44 -21.66 24.11
C THR A 265 -11.27 -22.86 23.68
N ALA A 266 -11.77 -23.67 24.64
CA ALA A 266 -12.60 -24.83 24.32
C ALA A 266 -13.84 -24.45 23.50
N ASP A 267 -14.48 -23.34 23.83
CA ASP A 267 -15.64 -22.82 23.11
C ASP A 267 -15.28 -22.36 21.70
N GLN A 268 -14.18 -21.61 21.54
CA GLN A 268 -13.70 -21.22 20.23
C GLN A 268 -13.37 -22.45 19.38
N ARG A 269 -12.67 -23.45 19.93
CA ARG A 269 -12.28 -24.67 19.21
C ARG A 269 -13.51 -25.41 18.70
N LYS A 270 -14.53 -25.56 19.53
CA LYS A 270 -15.81 -26.22 19.16
C LYS A 270 -16.44 -25.49 17.95
N ILE A 271 -16.58 -24.16 18.03
CA ILE A 271 -17.21 -23.36 16.97
C ILE A 271 -16.33 -23.38 15.72
N TYR A 272 -15.00 -23.26 15.86
CA TYR A 272 -14.04 -23.28 14.77
C TYR A 272 -14.10 -24.60 13.99
N ASP A 273 -14.10 -25.74 14.68
CA ASP A 273 -14.13 -27.07 14.07
C ASP A 273 -15.47 -27.35 13.38
N GLN A 274 -16.58 -26.89 13.95
CA GLN A 274 -17.89 -26.95 13.29
C GLN A 274 -17.90 -26.13 12.00
N MET A 275 -17.42 -24.90 12.04
CA MET A 275 -17.32 -24.03 10.86
C MET A 275 -16.37 -24.62 9.81
N LYS A 276 -15.23 -25.18 10.21
CA LYS A 276 -14.27 -25.85 9.33
C LYS A 276 -14.89 -27.07 8.64
N LYS A 277 -15.61 -27.91 9.38
CA LYS A 277 -16.34 -29.07 8.82
C LYS A 277 -17.41 -28.62 7.81
N HIS A 278 -18.18 -27.58 8.15
CA HIS A 278 -19.18 -27.01 7.25
C HIS A 278 -18.56 -26.45 5.98
N ALA A 279 -17.45 -25.70 6.08
CA ALA A 279 -16.70 -25.16 4.94
C ALA A 279 -16.17 -26.30 4.04
N LEU A 280 -15.61 -27.37 4.60
CA LEU A 280 -15.16 -28.55 3.87
C LEU A 280 -16.31 -29.31 3.20
N ALA A 281 -17.44 -29.47 3.90
CA ALA A 281 -18.63 -30.11 3.32
C ALA A 281 -19.18 -29.32 2.14
N MET A 282 -19.21 -28.00 2.21
CA MET A 282 -19.57 -27.13 1.09
C MET A 282 -18.61 -27.28 -0.09
N LEU A 283 -17.30 -27.36 0.14
CA LEU A 283 -16.30 -27.60 -0.90
C LEU A 283 -16.48 -28.95 -1.59
N ASN A 284 -16.74 -30.01 -0.82
CA ASN A 284 -16.91 -31.37 -1.32
C ASN A 284 -18.30 -31.59 -1.97
N GLY A 285 -19.32 -30.86 -1.54
CA GLY A 285 -20.71 -31.00 -1.98
C GLY A 285 -21.05 -30.28 -3.30
N LYS A 286 -20.08 -29.75 -4.05
CA LYS A 286 -20.26 -29.06 -5.35
C LYS A 286 -21.16 -27.81 -5.34
N VAL A 287 -21.45 -27.21 -4.19
CA VAL A 287 -22.41 -26.07 -4.05
C VAL A 287 -21.74 -24.75 -3.70
N THR A 288 -20.45 -24.56 -3.95
CA THR A 288 -19.73 -23.36 -3.47
C THR A 288 -19.33 -22.38 -4.56
N THR A 289 -19.61 -21.07 -4.36
CA THR A 289 -18.99 -19.97 -5.12
C THR A 289 -17.66 -19.57 -4.46
N THR A 290 -16.77 -18.93 -5.22
CA THR A 290 -15.57 -18.28 -4.66
C THR A 290 -15.93 -17.33 -3.51
N MET A 291 -17.04 -16.60 -3.62
CA MET A 291 -17.58 -15.74 -2.55
C MET A 291 -17.89 -16.52 -1.28
N THR A 292 -18.50 -17.71 -1.39
CA THR A 292 -18.83 -18.54 -0.22
C THR A 292 -17.56 -19.04 0.48
N VAL A 293 -16.53 -19.44 -0.27
CA VAL A 293 -15.24 -19.88 0.31
C VAL A 293 -14.56 -18.74 1.04
N LEU A 294 -14.48 -17.56 0.43
CA LEU A 294 -13.89 -16.38 1.05
C LEU A 294 -14.63 -15.98 2.33
N THR A 295 -15.97 -16.04 2.31
CA THR A 295 -16.79 -15.78 3.50
C THR A 295 -16.49 -16.78 4.62
N GLN A 296 -16.34 -18.07 4.31
CA GLN A 296 -16.02 -19.09 5.31
C GLN A 296 -14.61 -18.88 5.91
N LEU A 297 -13.61 -18.55 5.07
CA LEU A 297 -12.27 -18.23 5.55
C LEU A 297 -12.28 -16.99 6.47
N MET A 298 -13.05 -15.97 6.10
CA MET A 298 -13.22 -14.77 6.92
C MET A 298 -13.87 -15.11 8.27
N ARG A 299 -14.89 -15.97 8.29
CA ARG A 299 -15.55 -16.42 9.54
C ARG A 299 -14.62 -17.23 10.42
N LEU A 300 -13.86 -18.17 9.86
CA LEU A 300 -12.83 -18.89 10.60
C LEU A 300 -11.83 -17.92 11.26
N HIS A 301 -11.42 -16.89 10.54
CA HIS A 301 -10.51 -15.88 11.08
C HIS A 301 -11.18 -14.99 12.14
N GLN A 302 -12.47 -14.64 12.00
CA GLN A 302 -13.22 -13.94 13.04
C GLN A 302 -13.31 -14.75 14.34
N ILE A 303 -13.52 -16.06 14.22
CA ILE A 303 -13.55 -16.96 15.40
C ILE A 303 -12.20 -16.94 16.12
N THR A 304 -11.07 -16.95 15.41
CA THR A 304 -9.73 -16.83 16.06
C THR A 304 -9.55 -15.49 16.76
N CYS A 305 -10.24 -14.42 16.30
CA CYS A 305 -10.24 -13.10 16.91
C CYS A 305 -11.25 -12.95 18.07
N GLY A 306 -12.06 -13.99 18.36
CA GLY A 306 -13.00 -13.99 19.49
C GLY A 306 -14.37 -13.41 19.17
N HIS A 307 -14.77 -13.40 17.91
CA HIS A 307 -16.13 -13.03 17.52
C HIS A 307 -16.60 -13.82 16.28
N PHE A 308 -17.90 -13.80 16.07
CA PHE A 308 -18.53 -14.42 14.91
C PHE A 308 -19.68 -13.53 14.44
N THR A 309 -19.71 -13.23 13.15
CA THR A 309 -20.80 -12.47 12.53
C THR A 309 -21.70 -13.43 11.75
N ALA A 310 -22.95 -13.56 12.14
CA ALA A 310 -23.95 -14.39 11.47
C ALA A 310 -24.44 -13.77 10.15
N ASP A 311 -25.24 -14.52 9.38
CA ASP A 311 -25.76 -14.06 8.08
C ASP A 311 -26.76 -12.91 8.20
N ASP A 312 -27.42 -12.77 9.35
CA ASP A 312 -28.32 -11.66 9.68
C ASP A 312 -27.60 -10.38 10.12
N GLY A 313 -26.26 -10.39 10.14
CA GLY A 313 -25.40 -9.29 10.57
C GLY A 313 -25.21 -9.20 12.10
N SER A 314 -25.87 -10.05 12.89
CA SER A 314 -25.64 -10.11 14.34
C SER A 314 -24.22 -10.61 14.63
N THR A 315 -23.56 -10.02 15.66
CA THR A 315 -22.22 -10.43 16.08
C THR A 315 -22.26 -11.01 17.49
N GLN A 316 -21.80 -12.23 17.62
CA GLN A 316 -21.62 -12.91 18.89
C GLN A 316 -20.16 -12.83 19.33
N LEU A 317 -19.92 -12.49 20.60
CA LEU A 317 -18.59 -12.53 21.21
C LEU A 317 -18.32 -13.95 21.75
N ILE A 318 -17.07 -14.36 21.60
CA ILE A 318 -16.57 -15.65 22.07
C ILE A 318 -15.38 -15.37 22.99
N PRO A 319 -15.35 -15.90 24.23
CA PRO A 319 -14.18 -15.78 25.09
C PRO A 319 -12.92 -16.26 24.37
N ASN A 320 -11.85 -15.44 24.42
CA ASN A 320 -10.63 -15.74 23.66
C ASN A 320 -9.38 -15.33 24.46
N ASN A 321 -8.26 -15.99 24.13
CA ASN A 321 -6.97 -15.72 24.76
C ASN A 321 -6.20 -14.56 24.09
N ARG A 322 -6.66 -14.05 22.95
CA ARG A 322 -5.94 -13.06 22.14
C ARG A 322 -5.87 -11.70 22.81
N ILE A 323 -6.94 -11.25 23.47
CA ILE A 323 -6.95 -10.01 24.25
C ILE A 323 -6.00 -10.13 25.45
N THR A 324 -6.00 -11.27 26.15
CA THR A 324 -5.09 -11.52 27.28
C THR A 324 -3.64 -11.42 26.82
N GLU A 325 -3.27 -12.16 25.77
CA GLU A 325 -1.92 -12.12 25.20
C GLU A 325 -1.52 -10.70 24.71
N LEU A 326 -2.47 -9.97 24.10
CA LEU A 326 -2.21 -8.58 23.74
C LEU A 326 -1.85 -7.73 24.98
N MET A 327 -2.64 -7.87 26.06
CA MET A 327 -2.38 -7.09 27.28
C MET A 327 -1.04 -7.45 27.92
N ASP A 328 -0.64 -8.71 27.86
CA ASP A 328 0.67 -9.17 28.32
C ASP A 328 1.79 -8.53 27.48
N VAL A 329 1.68 -8.53 26.13
CA VAL A 329 2.61 -7.84 25.23
C VAL A 329 2.69 -6.35 25.54
N LEU A 330 1.55 -5.68 25.80
CA LEU A 330 1.52 -4.25 26.12
C LEU A 330 2.14 -3.96 27.50
N ALA A 331 2.03 -4.86 28.45
CA ALA A 331 2.68 -4.77 29.76
C ALA A 331 4.21 -4.89 29.65
N GLU A 332 4.69 -5.77 28.75
CA GLU A 332 6.12 -5.93 28.44
C GLU A 332 6.69 -4.75 27.62
N THR A 333 5.82 -3.93 26.99
CA THR A 333 6.25 -2.87 26.09
C THR A 333 6.69 -1.62 26.85
N GLU A 334 7.96 -1.26 26.68
CA GLU A 334 8.49 0.03 27.12
C GLU A 334 8.21 1.10 26.03
N GLY A 335 7.42 2.12 26.36
CA GLY A 335 7.13 3.22 25.44
C GLY A 335 5.77 3.12 24.74
N LYS A 336 5.71 3.51 23.47
CA LYS A 336 4.47 3.58 22.72
C LYS A 336 4.32 2.41 21.77
N ALA A 337 3.09 1.90 21.63
CA ALA A 337 2.78 0.80 20.72
C ALA A 337 1.68 1.17 19.71
N ILE A 338 1.83 0.61 18.51
CA ILE A 338 0.79 0.58 17.48
C ILE A 338 0.16 -0.80 17.52
N ILE A 339 -1.16 -0.88 17.52
CA ILE A 339 -1.90 -2.14 17.47
C ILE A 339 -2.72 -2.16 16.18
N TRP A 340 -2.44 -3.14 15.32
CA TRP A 340 -3.16 -3.35 14.09
C TRP A 340 -4.13 -4.52 14.21
N ALA A 341 -5.40 -4.30 13.89
CA ALA A 341 -6.45 -5.31 13.86
C ALA A 341 -7.22 -5.25 12.53
N ASN A 342 -7.68 -6.41 12.04
CA ASN A 342 -8.36 -6.49 10.75
C ASN A 342 -9.82 -6.08 10.80
N TYR A 343 -10.48 -6.25 11.94
CA TYR A 343 -11.91 -6.01 12.08
C TYR A 343 -12.19 -4.83 13.00
N GLN A 344 -13.21 -4.04 12.66
CA GLN A 344 -13.64 -2.90 13.47
C GLN A 344 -14.05 -3.33 14.89
N ARG A 345 -14.62 -4.54 15.01
CA ARG A 345 -15.00 -5.10 16.31
C ARG A 345 -13.79 -5.33 17.20
N ASP A 346 -12.70 -5.86 16.63
CA ASP A 346 -11.45 -6.05 17.37
C ASP A 346 -10.90 -4.72 17.88
N VAL A 347 -10.91 -3.66 17.04
CA VAL A 347 -10.45 -2.32 17.43
C VAL A 347 -11.20 -1.84 18.68
N ASN A 348 -12.52 -1.98 18.71
CA ASN A 348 -13.32 -1.55 19.85
C ASN A 348 -13.00 -2.35 21.14
N GLN A 349 -12.90 -3.68 21.03
CA GLN A 349 -12.55 -4.55 22.17
C GLN A 349 -11.15 -4.23 22.73
N ILE A 350 -10.18 -3.98 21.83
CA ILE A 350 -8.83 -3.63 22.21
C ILE A 350 -8.82 -2.28 22.96
N ILE A 351 -9.53 -1.28 22.45
CA ILE A 351 -9.64 0.03 23.12
C ILE A 351 -10.27 -0.11 24.50
N GLU A 352 -11.38 -0.86 24.62
CA GLU A 352 -12.04 -1.12 25.90
C GLU A 352 -11.08 -1.78 26.91
N ALA A 353 -10.32 -2.80 26.46
CA ALA A 353 -9.34 -3.48 27.31
C ALA A 353 -8.20 -2.55 27.76
N ILE A 354 -7.67 -1.72 26.85
CA ILE A 354 -6.59 -0.78 27.15
C ILE A 354 -7.08 0.33 28.10
N VAL A 355 -8.27 0.87 27.87
CA VAL A 355 -8.85 1.92 28.76
C VAL A 355 -9.10 1.37 30.16
N LYS A 356 -9.54 0.11 30.26
CA LYS A 356 -9.76 -0.55 31.55
C LYS A 356 -8.46 -0.70 32.36
N GLU A 357 -7.37 -1.06 31.71
CA GLU A 357 -6.08 -1.34 32.37
C GLU A 357 -5.22 -0.07 32.59
N TYR A 358 -5.12 0.77 31.56
CA TYR A 358 -4.22 1.93 31.54
C TYR A 358 -4.92 3.28 31.73
N GLY A 359 -6.25 3.28 31.84
CA GLY A 359 -7.08 4.46 32.05
C GLY A 359 -7.43 5.26 30.79
N PRO A 360 -8.39 6.16 30.92
CA PRO A 360 -8.84 7.00 29.82
C PRO A 360 -7.71 7.95 29.36
N GLY A 361 -7.59 8.09 28.03
CA GLY A 361 -6.54 8.93 27.41
C GLY A 361 -5.23 8.19 27.11
N SER A 362 -5.07 6.93 27.54
CA SER A 362 -3.92 6.09 27.22
C SER A 362 -3.89 5.62 25.76
N VAL A 363 -5.03 5.61 25.08
CA VAL A 363 -5.21 5.10 23.72
C VAL A 363 -5.99 6.07 22.84
N VAL A 364 -5.66 6.08 21.55
CA VAL A 364 -6.43 6.72 20.47
C VAL A 364 -6.69 5.71 19.35
N ASP A 365 -7.71 5.98 18.56
CA ASP A 365 -8.10 5.13 17.44
C ASP A 365 -7.71 5.75 16.07
N TYR A 366 -7.49 4.86 15.09
CA TYR A 366 -7.25 5.26 13.70
C TYR A 366 -7.77 4.19 12.73
N TYR A 367 -9.06 4.22 12.44
CA TYR A 367 -9.72 3.24 11.57
C TYR A 367 -10.85 3.86 10.76
N GLY A 368 -11.65 3.04 10.06
CA GLY A 368 -12.68 3.52 9.13
C GLY A 368 -13.76 4.39 9.76
N LEU A 369 -14.12 4.12 11.02
CA LEU A 369 -15.14 4.89 11.76
C LEU A 369 -14.60 6.10 12.50
N THR A 370 -13.27 6.26 12.64
CA THR A 370 -12.68 7.47 13.21
C THR A 370 -13.05 8.67 12.33
N PRO A 371 -13.74 9.71 12.85
CA PRO A 371 -14.06 10.90 12.11
C PRO A 371 -12.84 11.53 11.45
N GLN A 372 -13.01 12.09 10.27
CA GLN A 372 -11.86 12.60 9.51
C GLN A 372 -11.18 13.80 10.19
N GLU A 373 -11.94 14.61 10.88
CA GLU A 373 -11.45 15.71 11.72
C GLU A 373 -10.58 15.23 12.87
N ASP A 374 -10.92 14.12 13.52
CA ASP A 374 -10.20 13.62 14.71
C ASP A 374 -8.90 12.89 14.34
N ARG A 375 -8.77 12.41 13.10
CA ARG A 375 -7.62 11.59 12.68
C ARG A 375 -6.28 12.26 12.88
N GLN A 376 -6.18 13.54 12.53
CA GLN A 376 -4.92 14.28 12.67
C GLN A 376 -4.61 14.58 14.12
N ASP A 377 -5.63 14.88 14.91
CA ASP A 377 -5.47 15.15 16.33
C ASP A 377 -5.11 13.88 17.12
N ASN A 378 -5.68 12.73 16.74
CA ASN A 378 -5.29 11.43 17.31
C ASN A 378 -3.82 11.09 17.01
N ILE A 379 -3.34 11.36 15.78
CA ILE A 379 -1.92 11.19 15.45
C ILE A 379 -1.05 12.14 16.30
N ARG A 380 -1.41 13.44 16.39
CA ARG A 380 -0.66 14.42 17.19
C ARG A 380 -0.63 14.04 18.67
N LYS A 381 -1.75 13.59 19.21
CA LYS A 381 -1.86 13.13 20.59
C LYS A 381 -0.96 11.91 20.82
N PHE A 382 -1.03 10.91 19.95
CA PHE A 382 -0.14 9.76 20.04
C PHE A 382 1.33 10.14 19.94
N GLN A 383 1.72 11.06 19.06
CA GLN A 383 3.11 11.47 18.89
C GLN A 383 3.64 12.30 20.07
N ASN A 384 2.83 13.21 20.64
CA ASN A 384 3.33 14.25 21.54
C ASN A 384 2.89 14.10 23.00
N ASP A 385 1.81 13.38 23.30
CA ASP A 385 1.31 13.19 24.66
C ASP A 385 1.87 11.90 25.27
N ASN A 386 2.65 12.02 26.33
CA ASN A 386 3.24 10.87 27.02
C ASN A 386 2.20 9.97 27.71
N LYS A 387 1.01 10.47 28.02
CA LYS A 387 -0.09 9.66 28.56
C LYS A 387 -0.70 8.76 27.50
N CYS A 388 -0.74 9.22 26.25
CA CYS A 388 -1.24 8.45 25.12
C CYS A 388 -0.16 7.47 24.63
N ARG A 389 -0.16 6.26 25.19
CA ARG A 389 0.82 5.22 24.87
C ARG A 389 0.46 4.38 23.68
N PHE A 390 -0.81 4.28 23.34
CA PHE A 390 -1.31 3.32 22.37
C PHE A 390 -2.11 3.98 21.26
N ILE A 391 -1.95 3.46 20.04
CA ILE A 391 -2.81 3.76 18.90
C ILE A 391 -3.32 2.45 18.32
N VAL A 392 -4.63 2.33 18.17
CA VAL A 392 -5.31 1.12 17.63
C VAL A 392 -5.96 1.45 16.32
N GLY A 393 -5.71 0.64 15.31
CA GLY A 393 -6.30 0.88 14.00
C GLY A 393 -6.32 -0.33 13.09
N THR A 394 -6.74 -0.10 11.84
CA THR A 394 -6.69 -1.13 10.80
C THR A 394 -5.55 -0.85 9.82
N PRO A 395 -4.80 -1.87 9.35
CA PRO A 395 -3.74 -1.68 8.36
C PRO A 395 -4.26 -1.00 7.09
N GLN A 396 -5.54 -1.20 6.78
CA GLN A 396 -6.19 -0.62 5.60
C GLN A 396 -6.32 0.90 5.68
N THR A 397 -6.61 1.45 6.85
CA THR A 397 -6.73 2.89 7.06
C THR A 397 -5.39 3.52 7.40
N GLY A 398 -4.61 2.88 8.29
CA GLY A 398 -3.31 3.37 8.74
C GLY A 398 -2.17 3.18 7.74
N GLY A 399 -2.37 2.36 6.70
CA GLY A 399 -1.36 2.09 5.67
C GLY A 399 -0.98 3.28 4.78
N TYR A 400 -1.67 4.41 4.84
CA TYR A 400 -1.40 5.55 3.96
C TYR A 400 -1.08 6.83 4.74
N GLY A 401 0.05 7.48 4.41
CA GLY A 401 0.32 8.88 4.68
C GLY A 401 0.58 9.31 6.14
N ILE A 402 0.55 8.40 7.12
CA ILE A 402 0.79 8.75 8.53
C ILE A 402 2.19 8.39 9.00
N THR A 403 2.69 9.13 9.98
CA THR A 403 4.00 8.89 10.62
C THR A 403 3.79 8.64 12.11
N LEU A 404 4.30 7.50 12.61
CA LEU A 404 4.13 7.05 13.99
C LEU A 404 5.49 6.64 14.61
N THR A 405 6.53 7.43 14.39
CA THR A 405 7.91 7.13 14.80
C THR A 405 8.16 7.18 16.31
N GLN A 406 7.20 7.62 17.11
CA GLN A 406 7.30 7.52 18.56
C GLN A 406 7.03 6.08 19.07
N ALA A 407 6.41 5.23 18.21
CA ALA A 407 6.24 3.81 18.53
C ALA A 407 7.54 3.04 18.29
N ASN A 408 7.87 2.18 19.23
CA ASN A 408 8.95 1.18 19.09
C ASN A 408 8.42 -0.26 19.14
N THR A 409 7.11 -0.43 19.32
CA THR A 409 6.43 -1.72 19.26
C THR A 409 5.24 -1.63 18.32
N VAL A 410 5.07 -2.63 17.47
CA VAL A 410 3.94 -2.77 16.54
C VAL A 410 3.36 -4.16 16.75
N VAL A 411 2.11 -4.24 17.21
CA VAL A 411 1.45 -5.51 17.47
C VAL A 411 0.41 -5.76 16.37
N TYR A 412 0.52 -6.88 15.71
CA TYR A 412 -0.52 -7.40 14.82
C TYR A 412 -1.43 -8.32 15.61
N PHE A 413 -2.51 -7.76 16.11
CA PHE A 413 -3.55 -8.51 16.79
C PHE A 413 -4.17 -9.55 15.86
N SER A 414 -4.35 -9.20 14.60
CA SER A 414 -4.76 -10.12 13.53
C SER A 414 -4.14 -9.71 12.20
N ASN A 415 -3.71 -10.69 11.39
CA ASN A 415 -3.13 -10.48 10.08
C ASN A 415 -4.16 -10.70 8.96
N GLY A 416 -4.09 -9.89 7.89
CA GLY A 416 -4.82 -10.14 6.65
C GLY A 416 -3.93 -10.77 5.58
N TYR A 417 -4.54 -11.23 4.48
CA TYR A 417 -3.81 -11.79 3.33
C TYR A 417 -3.15 -10.74 2.44
N ASP A 418 -3.30 -9.45 2.75
CA ASP A 418 -2.81 -8.34 1.91
C ASP A 418 -1.39 -7.93 2.33
N LEU A 419 -0.39 -8.43 1.59
CA LEU A 419 1.02 -8.11 1.83
C LEU A 419 1.30 -6.60 1.71
N GLU A 420 0.68 -5.92 0.74
CA GLU A 420 0.88 -4.49 0.56
C GLU A 420 0.49 -3.71 1.81
N LYS A 421 -0.67 -4.02 2.39
CA LYS A 421 -1.14 -3.38 3.63
C LYS A 421 -0.27 -3.73 4.84
N ARG A 422 0.21 -4.97 4.90
CA ARG A 422 1.15 -5.39 5.93
C ARG A 422 2.43 -4.55 5.88
N LEU A 423 3.11 -4.48 4.74
CA LEU A 423 4.34 -3.71 4.56
C LEU A 423 4.13 -2.21 4.78
N GLN A 424 3.03 -1.65 4.26
CA GLN A 424 2.68 -0.25 4.48
C GLN A 424 2.48 0.09 5.95
N SER A 425 1.84 -0.79 6.72
CA SER A 425 1.60 -0.59 8.15
C SER A 425 2.87 -0.74 9.00
N GLU A 426 3.80 -1.62 8.61
CA GLU A 426 5.13 -1.70 9.23
C GLU A 426 5.90 -0.39 9.10
N ASP A 427 5.84 0.22 7.93
CA ASP A 427 6.53 1.47 7.61
C ASP A 427 6.00 2.71 8.33
N ARG A 428 4.95 2.59 9.12
CA ARG A 428 4.46 3.71 9.95
C ARG A 428 5.40 3.99 11.12
N ALA A 429 5.99 2.98 11.71
CA ALA A 429 6.95 3.08 12.81
C ALA A 429 8.40 3.15 12.32
N HIS A 430 8.78 2.34 11.34
CA HIS A 430 10.16 2.19 10.86
C HIS A 430 10.44 3.09 9.63
N ARG A 431 10.73 4.34 9.89
CA ARG A 431 11.03 5.35 8.86
C ARG A 431 11.95 6.44 9.40
N ILE A 432 12.38 7.38 8.56
CA ILE A 432 13.21 8.53 8.94
C ILE A 432 12.62 9.24 10.17
N GLY A 433 13.45 9.41 11.20
CA GLY A 433 13.06 9.94 12.51
C GLY A 433 12.87 8.88 13.60
N GLN A 434 12.88 7.60 13.25
CA GLN A 434 12.93 6.51 14.23
C GLN A 434 14.34 6.41 14.83
N LYS A 435 14.41 6.39 16.15
CA LYS A 435 15.68 6.34 16.91
C LYS A 435 15.85 5.06 17.73
N LYS A 436 14.82 4.23 17.82
CA LYS A 436 14.78 2.97 18.58
C LYS A 436 14.54 1.79 17.68
N ASN A 437 15.03 0.62 18.07
CA ASN A 437 14.66 -0.63 17.43
C ASN A 437 13.15 -0.78 17.43
N VAL A 438 12.57 -1.23 16.31
CA VAL A 438 11.14 -1.46 16.21
C VAL A 438 10.88 -2.96 16.29
N THR A 439 10.12 -3.37 17.30
CA THR A 439 9.70 -4.74 17.50
C THR A 439 8.31 -4.95 16.93
N TYR A 440 8.19 -5.89 15.99
CA TYR A 440 6.93 -6.34 15.40
C TYR A 440 6.51 -7.64 16.07
N VAL A 441 5.31 -7.66 16.66
CA VAL A 441 4.79 -8.81 17.37
C VAL A 441 3.55 -9.31 16.64
N ASP A 442 3.58 -10.55 16.18
CA ASP A 442 2.44 -11.22 15.55
C ASP A 442 1.79 -12.17 16.55
N ILE A 443 0.52 -11.95 16.91
CA ILE A 443 -0.28 -12.87 17.72
C ILE A 443 -0.91 -13.89 16.78
N ILE A 444 -0.53 -15.16 16.94
CA ILE A 444 -0.90 -16.26 16.06
C ILE A 444 -1.62 -17.34 16.87
N CYS A 445 -2.79 -17.73 16.43
CA CYS A 445 -3.51 -18.85 17.03
C CYS A 445 -3.12 -20.16 16.34
N ASP A 446 -2.56 -21.09 17.13
CA ASP A 446 -2.05 -22.36 16.63
C ASP A 446 -3.14 -23.27 16.09
N ASP A 447 -2.78 -24.09 15.10
CA ASP A 447 -3.68 -25.02 14.41
C ASP A 447 -4.90 -24.35 13.78
N THR A 448 -4.74 -23.10 13.29
CA THR A 448 -5.83 -22.32 12.70
C THR A 448 -5.49 -21.68 11.35
N ILE A 449 -6.41 -20.89 10.86
CA ILE A 449 -6.26 -20.09 9.64
C ILE A 449 -5.13 -19.04 9.78
N ASP A 450 -4.78 -18.60 10.99
CA ASP A 450 -3.77 -17.59 11.25
C ASP A 450 -2.40 -18.02 10.72
N GLU A 451 -1.99 -19.28 10.98
CA GLU A 451 -0.73 -19.82 10.45
C GLU A 451 -0.71 -19.82 8.92
N LYS A 452 -1.85 -20.13 8.29
CA LYS A 452 -1.98 -20.12 6.84
C LYS A 452 -1.89 -18.71 6.27
N ILE A 453 -2.41 -17.70 6.97
CA ILE A 453 -2.30 -16.29 6.59
C ILE A 453 -0.84 -15.86 6.64
N VAL A 454 -0.16 -16.12 7.75
CA VAL A 454 1.26 -15.77 7.93
C VAL A 454 2.13 -16.47 6.90
N LYS A 455 1.92 -17.77 6.65
CA LYS A 455 2.62 -18.51 5.61
C LYS A 455 2.39 -17.90 4.21
N ALA A 456 1.15 -17.57 3.87
CA ALA A 456 0.84 -16.95 2.58
C ALA A 456 1.49 -15.56 2.40
N LEU A 457 1.62 -14.78 3.45
CA LEU A 457 2.35 -13.51 3.43
C LEU A 457 3.85 -13.75 3.18
N ARG A 458 4.46 -14.72 3.87
CA ARG A 458 5.86 -15.09 3.68
C ARG A 458 6.14 -15.58 2.26
N ASP A 459 5.30 -16.46 1.71
CA ASP A 459 5.45 -16.96 0.34
C ASP A 459 5.41 -15.82 -0.69
N LYS A 460 4.56 -14.83 -0.48
CA LYS A 460 4.49 -13.63 -1.35
C LYS A 460 5.75 -12.77 -1.27
N ILE A 461 6.34 -12.62 -0.07
CA ILE A 461 7.60 -11.87 0.09
C ILE A 461 8.73 -12.61 -0.62
N ASN A 462 8.83 -13.93 -0.46
CA ASN A 462 9.87 -14.71 -1.12
C ASN A 462 9.81 -14.56 -2.65
N ILE A 463 8.62 -14.65 -3.22
CA ILE A 463 8.40 -14.42 -4.66
C ILE A 463 8.77 -12.99 -5.06
N ALA A 464 8.39 -12.00 -4.27
CA ALA A 464 8.71 -10.59 -4.54
C ALA A 464 10.23 -10.34 -4.51
N SER A 465 10.94 -10.90 -3.50
CA SER A 465 12.39 -10.78 -3.39
C SER A 465 13.11 -11.42 -4.57
N GLU A 466 12.69 -12.62 -5.01
CA GLU A 466 13.27 -13.29 -6.19
C GLU A 466 13.10 -12.44 -7.46
N VAL A 467 11.91 -11.87 -7.71
CA VAL A 467 11.64 -11.00 -8.86
C VAL A 467 12.45 -9.71 -8.81
N LEU A 468 12.70 -9.18 -7.61
CA LEU A 468 13.45 -7.92 -7.43
C LEU A 468 14.96 -8.13 -7.30
N GLY A 469 15.42 -9.38 -7.34
CA GLY A 469 16.85 -9.73 -7.18
C GLY A 469 17.38 -9.43 -5.77
N GLU A 470 16.54 -9.58 -4.75
CA GLU A 470 16.88 -9.34 -3.35
C GLU A 470 17.24 -10.63 -2.62
N GLU A 471 18.12 -10.54 -1.64
CA GLU A 471 18.34 -11.67 -0.72
C GLU A 471 17.10 -11.95 0.12
N LEU A 472 16.81 -13.23 0.34
CA LEU A 472 15.70 -13.64 1.20
C LEU A 472 16.00 -13.25 2.64
N LYS A 473 15.20 -12.36 3.19
CA LYS A 473 15.35 -11.89 4.58
C LYS A 473 14.49 -12.71 5.53
N ALA A 474 14.99 -12.87 6.75
CA ALA A 474 14.17 -13.38 7.84
C ALA A 474 13.05 -12.37 8.13
N TRP A 475 11.82 -12.78 7.84
CA TRP A 475 10.61 -12.00 8.08
C TRP A 475 9.52 -12.93 8.58
N ILE A 476 8.87 -12.61 9.71
CA ILE A 476 7.84 -13.38 10.44
C ILE A 476 8.20 -14.86 10.67
#